data_d696dff9ff8923a12651e2e2a1a9941c
#
_entry.id   d696dff9ff8923a12651e2e2a1a9941c
#
_cell.length_a   1.000
_cell.length_b   1.000
_cell.length_c   1.000
_cell.angle_alpha   90.00
_cell.angle_beta   90.00
_cell.angle_gamma   90.00
#
_symmetry.space_group_name_H-M   'P 1'
#
loop_
_entity.id
_entity.type
_entity.pdbx_description
1 polymer ?
#
loop_
_entity_poly.entity_id
_entity_poly.type
_entity_poly.pdbx_seq_one_letter_code
_entity_poly.pdbx_strand_id
1 'polypeptide(L)'
;MTLDWLDILTTILGLIYIWLEYRAHIALWVIGIIMPALDIILYWNHGLYGDAGMACYYTLAALYGLYVWKFVKTRKKKEPLPIVYMPRRQYLPATVCFFVAWGAIYYVLITWTDSTVPVLDSFTNALSFIGMWALARKYLEQWLFWMVVDMVCTFLYIQKGIPFKACLYGLYVVIAIAGYRKWKKDAKRVKS
;
A
#
# COMPACT_ATOMS: atom_id res chain seq x y z
N MET A 1 11.92 6.99 25.72
CA MET A 1 11.73 6.70 24.29
C MET A 1 11.75 8.04 23.56
N THR A 2 12.91 8.45 23.09
CA THR A 2 13.05 9.70 22.31
C THR A 2 12.45 9.42 20.93
N LEU A 3 11.38 10.11 20.58
CA LEU A 3 10.91 10.11 19.19
C LEU A 3 12.01 10.76 18.35
N ASP A 4 12.65 9.98 17.51
CA ASP A 4 13.61 10.52 16.57
C ASP A 4 12.88 11.41 15.55
N TRP A 5 13.50 12.54 15.19
CA TRP A 5 12.93 13.47 14.20
C TRP A 5 12.56 12.77 12.87
N LEU A 6 13.25 11.68 12.54
CA LEU A 6 12.95 10.82 11.39
C LEU A 6 11.60 10.12 11.54
N ASP A 7 11.26 9.60 12.73
CA ASP A 7 9.96 8.96 12.98
C ASP A 7 8.81 9.96 12.83
N ILE A 8 9.03 11.20 13.28
CA ILE A 8 8.05 12.28 13.12
C ILE A 8 7.87 12.62 11.63
N LEU A 9 8.98 12.81 10.91
CA LEU A 9 8.96 13.14 9.48
C LEU A 9 8.26 12.06 8.65
N THR A 10 8.62 10.78 8.84
CA THR A 10 8.02 9.66 8.11
C THR A 10 6.53 9.50 8.45
N THR A 11 6.14 9.73 9.70
CA THR A 11 4.73 9.73 10.10
C THR A 11 3.93 10.83 9.41
N ILE A 12 4.47 12.06 9.37
CA ILE A 12 3.83 13.20 8.68
C ILE A 12 3.68 12.90 7.18
N LEU A 13 4.74 12.41 6.54
CA LEU A 13 4.70 12.05 5.12
C LEU A 13 3.70 10.94 4.84
N GLY A 14 3.61 9.92 5.71
CA GLY A 14 2.62 8.85 5.62
C GLY A 14 1.19 9.37 5.74
N LEU A 15 0.91 10.30 6.66
CA LEU A 15 -0.40 10.92 6.81
C LEU A 15 -0.76 11.80 5.59
N ILE A 16 0.20 12.53 5.03
CA ILE A 16 0.01 13.30 3.80
C ILE A 16 -0.28 12.35 2.63
N TYR A 17 0.46 11.25 2.51
CA TYR A 17 0.24 10.23 1.48
C TYR A 17 -1.19 9.68 1.52
N ILE A 18 -1.67 9.23 2.69
CA ILE A 18 -3.02 8.69 2.85
C ILE A 18 -4.10 9.77 2.62
N TRP A 19 -3.84 11.01 3.02
CA TRP A 19 -4.77 12.12 2.73
C TRP A 19 -4.89 12.39 1.21
N LEU A 20 -3.77 12.34 0.47
CA LEU A 20 -3.76 12.46 -0.99
C LEU A 20 -4.46 11.26 -1.65
N GLU A 21 -4.28 10.07 -1.10
CA GLU A 21 -4.98 8.85 -1.53
C GLU A 21 -6.48 8.97 -1.32
N TYR A 22 -6.90 9.42 -0.13
CA TYR A 22 -8.30 9.71 0.18
C TYR A 22 -8.92 10.67 -0.83
N ARG A 23 -8.16 11.69 -1.28
CA ARG A 23 -8.58 12.63 -2.32
C ARG A 23 -8.43 12.11 -3.75
N ALA A 24 -7.87 10.94 -3.96
CA ALA A 24 -7.49 10.41 -5.26
C ALA A 24 -6.60 11.40 -6.06
N HIS A 25 -5.70 12.11 -5.37
CA HIS A 25 -4.85 13.13 -5.96
C HIS A 25 -3.53 12.55 -6.45
N ILE A 26 -3.12 12.90 -7.68
CA ILE A 26 -1.94 12.31 -8.34
C ILE A 26 -0.63 12.50 -7.57
N ALA A 27 -0.52 13.54 -6.75
CA ALA A 27 0.68 13.83 -5.95
C ALA A 27 1.06 12.70 -4.97
N LEU A 28 0.11 11.79 -4.61
CA LEU A 28 0.42 10.63 -3.78
C LEU A 28 1.53 9.77 -4.41
N TRP A 29 1.56 9.66 -5.73
CA TRP A 29 2.57 8.87 -6.44
C TRP A 29 3.96 9.50 -6.39
N VAL A 30 4.04 10.83 -6.31
CA VAL A 30 5.34 11.53 -6.15
C VAL A 30 5.95 11.18 -4.79
N ILE A 31 5.16 11.25 -3.71
CA ILE A 31 5.60 10.84 -2.37
C ILE A 31 5.93 9.34 -2.36
N GLY A 32 5.06 8.52 -2.97
CA GLY A 32 5.24 7.07 -3.09
C GLY A 32 6.45 6.64 -3.93
N ILE A 33 7.04 7.52 -4.73
CA ILE A 33 8.32 7.29 -5.43
C ILE A 33 9.50 7.74 -4.56
N ILE A 34 9.43 8.94 -3.99
CA ILE A 34 10.56 9.56 -3.28
C ILE A 34 10.92 8.75 -2.03
N MET A 35 9.94 8.39 -1.20
CA MET A 35 10.22 7.70 0.06
C MET A 35 10.88 6.34 -0.15
N PRO A 36 10.31 5.39 -0.93
CA PRO A 36 10.96 4.10 -1.14
C PRO A 36 12.28 4.20 -1.91
N ALA A 37 12.44 5.19 -2.79
CA ALA A 37 13.71 5.40 -3.49
C ALA A 37 14.85 5.78 -2.52
N LEU A 38 14.56 6.57 -1.48
CA LEU A 38 15.50 6.86 -0.41
C LEU A 38 15.76 5.62 0.47
N ASP A 39 14.71 4.84 0.73
CA ASP A 39 14.81 3.60 1.51
C ASP A 39 15.70 2.55 0.81
N ILE A 40 15.69 2.47 -0.53
CA ILE A 40 16.60 1.57 -1.28
C ILE A 40 18.06 1.88 -0.91
N ILE A 41 18.45 3.15 -0.94
CA ILE A 41 19.82 3.57 -0.62
C ILE A 41 20.16 3.26 0.84
N LEU A 42 19.23 3.58 1.74
CA LEU A 42 19.39 3.34 3.17
C LEU A 42 19.57 1.86 3.48
N TYR A 43 18.66 1.01 3.02
CA TYR A 43 18.68 -0.42 3.28
C TYR A 43 19.88 -1.12 2.63
N TRP A 44 20.23 -0.73 1.41
CA TRP A 44 21.40 -1.26 0.72
C TRP A 44 22.69 -1.00 1.50
N ASN A 45 22.88 0.24 1.98
CA ASN A 45 24.07 0.62 2.77
C ASN A 45 24.15 -0.08 4.12
N HIS A 46 23.02 -0.57 4.67
CA HIS A 46 22.98 -1.31 5.93
C HIS A 46 22.98 -2.85 5.72
N GLY A 47 23.10 -3.33 4.48
CA GLY A 47 23.09 -4.76 4.16
C GLY A 47 21.71 -5.42 4.27
N LEU A 48 20.64 -4.62 4.36
CA LEU A 48 19.24 -5.07 4.43
C LEU A 48 18.66 -5.28 3.03
N TYR A 49 19.22 -6.24 2.30
CA TYR A 49 18.90 -6.45 0.88
C TYR A 49 17.43 -6.85 0.63
N GLY A 50 16.82 -7.57 1.58
CA GLY A 50 15.39 -7.92 1.49
C GLY A 50 14.49 -6.69 1.53
N ASP A 51 14.74 -5.78 2.48
CA ASP A 51 14.00 -4.52 2.61
C ASP A 51 14.27 -3.59 1.43
N ALA A 52 15.52 -3.54 0.92
CA ALA A 52 15.86 -2.83 -0.31
C ALA A 52 15.07 -3.37 -1.51
N GLY A 53 14.91 -4.68 -1.63
CA GLY A 53 14.09 -5.32 -2.67
C GLY A 53 12.61 -4.93 -2.58
N MET A 54 12.06 -4.86 -1.36
CA MET A 54 10.69 -4.38 -1.12
C MET A 54 10.54 -2.90 -1.49
N ALA A 55 11.50 -2.06 -1.13
CA ALA A 55 11.51 -0.65 -1.50
C ALA A 55 11.60 -0.45 -3.03
N CYS A 56 12.38 -1.28 -3.73
CA CYS A 56 12.39 -1.31 -5.21
C CYS A 56 10.99 -1.62 -5.76
N TYR A 57 10.31 -2.62 -5.21
CA TYR A 57 8.94 -2.94 -5.63
C TYR A 57 8.00 -1.75 -5.44
N TYR A 58 7.98 -1.12 -4.26
CA TYR A 58 7.11 0.03 -3.99
C TYR A 58 7.41 1.22 -4.92
N THR A 59 8.68 1.47 -5.22
CA THR A 59 9.09 2.50 -6.19
C THR A 59 8.54 2.21 -7.60
N LEU A 60 8.68 0.95 -8.06
CA LEU A 60 8.16 0.53 -9.37
C LEU A 60 6.62 0.58 -9.43
N ALA A 61 5.95 0.14 -8.36
CA ALA A 61 4.49 0.21 -8.25
C ALA A 61 3.99 1.66 -8.26
N ALA A 62 4.71 2.58 -7.61
CA ALA A 62 4.37 4.00 -7.61
C ALA A 62 4.62 4.65 -8.99
N LEU A 63 5.70 4.30 -9.69
CA LEU A 63 5.94 4.72 -11.07
C LEU A 63 4.83 4.23 -12.01
N TYR A 64 4.42 2.96 -11.87
CA TYR A 64 3.30 2.41 -12.62
C TYR A 64 1.99 3.16 -12.31
N GLY A 65 1.70 3.43 -11.05
CA GLY A 65 0.52 4.18 -10.63
C GLY A 65 0.50 5.60 -11.19
N LEU A 66 1.65 6.30 -11.13
CA LEU A 66 1.80 7.63 -11.73
C LEU A 66 1.55 7.59 -13.24
N TYR A 67 2.13 6.61 -13.95
CA TYR A 67 1.91 6.41 -15.37
C TYR A 67 0.42 6.19 -15.68
N VAL A 68 -0.23 5.28 -14.95
CA VAL A 68 -1.65 4.97 -15.16
C VAL A 68 -2.52 6.21 -14.92
N TRP A 69 -2.30 6.94 -13.83
CA TRP A 69 -3.13 8.11 -13.51
C TRP A 69 -2.92 9.30 -14.45
N LYS A 70 -1.71 9.43 -15.01
CA LYS A 70 -1.35 10.54 -15.92
C LYS A 70 -1.74 10.26 -17.37
N PHE A 71 -1.53 9.04 -17.84
CA PHE A 71 -1.59 8.72 -19.28
C PHE A 71 -2.75 7.79 -19.66
N VAL A 72 -3.24 6.94 -18.77
CA VAL A 72 -4.35 6.05 -19.09
C VAL A 72 -5.67 6.81 -18.96
N LYS A 73 -6.30 7.04 -20.12
CA LYS A 73 -7.60 7.72 -20.23
C LYS A 73 -8.69 6.73 -20.53
N THR A 74 -9.92 7.06 -20.15
CA THR A 74 -11.10 6.26 -20.50
C THR A 74 -11.32 6.29 -22.00
N ARG A 75 -11.47 5.11 -22.62
CA ARG A 75 -11.62 4.96 -24.10
C ARG A 75 -12.72 5.83 -24.71
N LYS A 76 -13.84 6.05 -24.00
CA LYS A 76 -15.02 6.76 -24.52
C LYS A 76 -14.95 8.27 -24.44
N LYS A 77 -14.28 8.86 -23.42
CA LYS A 77 -14.35 10.30 -23.15
C LYS A 77 -13.01 11.02 -23.07
N LYS A 78 -11.87 10.31 -23.24
CA LYS A 78 -10.51 10.85 -23.03
C LYS A 78 -10.32 11.52 -21.63
N GLU A 79 -11.18 11.17 -20.67
CA GLU A 79 -11.15 11.67 -19.30
C GLU A 79 -10.17 10.86 -18.43
N PRO A 80 -9.67 11.43 -17.31
CA PRO A 80 -8.86 10.71 -16.33
C PRO A 80 -9.57 9.45 -15.85
N LEU A 81 -8.79 8.44 -15.43
CA LEU A 81 -9.30 7.17 -14.93
C LEU A 81 -10.25 7.41 -13.74
N PRO A 82 -11.53 7.00 -13.84
CA PRO A 82 -12.49 7.16 -12.75
C PRO A 82 -12.30 6.12 -11.66
N ILE A 83 -12.81 6.42 -10.46
CA ILE A 83 -12.93 5.44 -9.38
C ILE A 83 -14.04 4.45 -9.75
N VAL A 84 -13.70 3.15 -9.76
CA VAL A 84 -14.63 2.09 -10.15
C VAL A 84 -14.50 0.87 -9.23
N TYR A 85 -15.53 0.00 -9.25
CA TYR A 85 -15.42 -1.33 -8.63
C TYR A 85 -14.50 -2.22 -9.47
N MET A 86 -13.77 -3.10 -8.82
CA MET A 86 -12.96 -4.10 -9.49
C MET A 86 -13.85 -5.01 -10.36
N PRO A 87 -13.54 -5.18 -11.64
CA PRO A 87 -14.30 -6.10 -12.51
C PRO A 87 -14.20 -7.54 -12.00
N ARG A 88 -15.31 -8.29 -12.04
CA ARG A 88 -15.36 -9.69 -11.57
C ARG A 88 -14.26 -10.57 -12.14
N ARG A 89 -13.91 -10.37 -13.42
CA ARG A 89 -12.82 -11.09 -14.11
C ARG A 89 -11.42 -10.86 -13.50
N GLN A 90 -11.24 -9.83 -12.70
CA GLN A 90 -9.95 -9.50 -12.06
C GLN A 90 -9.79 -10.16 -10.68
N TYR A 91 -10.89 -10.64 -10.07
CA TYR A 91 -10.80 -11.28 -8.75
C TYR A 91 -9.94 -12.54 -8.79
N LEU A 92 -10.17 -13.45 -9.75
CA LEU A 92 -9.40 -14.68 -9.85
C LEU A 92 -7.90 -14.42 -10.08
N PRO A 93 -7.47 -13.62 -11.08
CA PRO A 93 -6.06 -13.28 -11.24
C PRO A 93 -5.44 -12.62 -10.00
N ALA A 94 -6.14 -11.68 -9.36
CA ALA A 94 -5.66 -11.03 -8.14
C ALA A 94 -5.47 -12.02 -6.99
N THR A 95 -6.41 -12.95 -6.81
CA THR A 95 -6.32 -14.01 -5.79
C THR A 95 -5.15 -14.96 -6.06
N VAL A 96 -4.98 -15.39 -7.32
CA VAL A 96 -3.84 -16.24 -7.69
C VAL A 96 -2.51 -15.51 -7.47
N CYS A 97 -2.40 -14.25 -7.93
CA CYS A 97 -1.21 -13.42 -7.67
C CYS A 97 -0.92 -13.26 -6.19
N PHE A 98 -1.97 -13.05 -5.38
CA PHE A 98 -1.82 -12.95 -3.92
C PHE A 98 -1.19 -14.22 -3.34
N PHE A 99 -1.74 -15.41 -3.62
CA PHE A 99 -1.21 -16.66 -3.05
C PHE A 99 0.20 -16.98 -3.55
N VAL A 100 0.50 -16.71 -4.82
CA VAL A 100 1.86 -16.88 -5.38
C VAL A 100 2.83 -15.93 -4.69
N ALA A 101 2.48 -14.65 -4.56
CA ALA A 101 3.31 -13.67 -3.87
C ALA A 101 3.49 -14.04 -2.39
N TRP A 102 2.41 -14.44 -1.71
CA TRP A 102 2.47 -14.85 -0.31
C TRP A 102 3.42 -16.03 -0.09
N GLY A 103 3.29 -17.08 -0.90
CA GLY A 103 4.20 -18.23 -0.83
C GLY A 103 5.66 -17.88 -1.14
N ALA A 104 5.88 -17.04 -2.16
CA ALA A 104 7.23 -16.61 -2.53
C ALA A 104 7.88 -15.76 -1.44
N ILE A 105 7.16 -14.76 -0.90
CA ILE A 105 7.67 -13.90 0.18
C ILE A 105 7.88 -14.73 1.45
N TYR A 106 6.94 -15.62 1.80
CA TYR A 106 7.10 -16.51 2.95
C TYR A 106 8.39 -17.34 2.83
N TYR A 107 8.62 -17.95 1.66
CA TYR A 107 9.84 -18.72 1.41
C TYR A 107 11.10 -17.87 1.57
N VAL A 108 11.11 -16.65 1.05
CA VAL A 108 12.23 -15.71 1.22
C VAL A 108 12.45 -15.38 2.70
N LEU A 109 11.39 -15.08 3.43
CA LEU A 109 11.49 -14.70 4.84
C LEU A 109 12.03 -15.82 5.73
N ILE A 110 11.62 -17.08 5.51
CA ILE A 110 12.10 -18.20 6.32
C ILE A 110 13.50 -18.69 5.93
N THR A 111 13.95 -18.39 4.69
CA THR A 111 15.22 -18.91 4.17
C THR A 111 16.36 -17.88 4.32
N TRP A 112 16.04 -16.59 4.18
CA TRP A 112 17.08 -15.56 4.04
C TRP A 112 16.93 -14.41 5.04
N THR A 113 15.97 -14.48 5.99
CA THR A 113 15.80 -13.44 7.01
C THR A 113 15.53 -14.04 8.39
N ASP A 114 15.76 -13.24 9.44
CA ASP A 114 15.47 -13.60 10.83
C ASP A 114 14.05 -13.12 11.27
N SER A 115 13.08 -13.14 10.35
CA SER A 115 11.71 -12.70 10.69
C SER A 115 11.13 -13.58 11.80
N THR A 116 10.66 -12.95 12.87
CA THR A 116 10.02 -13.63 14.01
C THR A 116 8.56 -14.02 13.74
N VAL A 117 7.94 -13.43 12.73
CA VAL A 117 6.51 -13.63 12.35
C VAL A 117 6.34 -13.75 10.83
N PRO A 118 7.06 -14.69 10.16
CA PRO A 118 7.16 -14.72 8.71
C PRO A 118 5.81 -14.93 8.00
N VAL A 119 4.85 -15.62 8.62
CA VAL A 119 3.51 -15.84 8.06
C VAL A 119 2.75 -14.52 7.92
N LEU A 120 2.72 -13.72 8.99
CA LEU A 120 1.97 -12.46 9.00
C LEU A 120 2.68 -11.37 8.19
N ASP A 121 4.03 -11.31 8.27
CA ASP A 121 4.84 -10.38 7.48
C ASP A 121 4.66 -10.66 5.97
N SER A 122 4.74 -11.92 5.54
CA SER A 122 4.53 -12.30 4.14
C SER A 122 3.11 -12.06 3.67
N PHE A 123 2.11 -12.32 4.53
CA PHE A 123 0.71 -12.06 4.22
C PHE A 123 0.46 -10.58 3.97
N THR A 124 0.88 -9.71 4.88
CA THR A 124 0.68 -8.26 4.75
C THR A 124 1.40 -7.70 3.54
N ASN A 125 2.63 -8.14 3.26
CA ASN A 125 3.38 -7.73 2.07
C ASN A 125 2.71 -8.17 0.78
N ALA A 126 2.26 -9.43 0.69
CA ALA A 126 1.56 -9.94 -0.48
C ALA A 126 0.25 -9.20 -0.73
N LEU A 127 -0.51 -8.91 0.34
CA LEU A 127 -1.76 -8.15 0.23
C LEU A 127 -1.51 -6.69 -0.16
N SER A 128 -0.41 -6.09 0.32
CA SER A 128 0.02 -4.74 -0.09
C SER A 128 0.35 -4.67 -1.57
N PHE A 129 0.90 -5.74 -2.17
CA PHE A 129 1.12 -5.81 -3.63
C PHE A 129 -0.20 -5.68 -4.40
N ILE A 130 -1.21 -6.42 -3.97
CA ILE A 130 -2.54 -6.34 -4.59
C ILE A 130 -3.19 -4.96 -4.32
N GLY A 131 -3.01 -4.43 -3.10
CA GLY A 131 -3.49 -3.10 -2.71
C GLY A 131 -2.92 -1.99 -3.60
N MET A 132 -1.60 -1.97 -3.81
CA MET A 132 -0.93 -0.99 -4.68
C MET A 132 -1.38 -1.10 -6.15
N TRP A 133 -1.52 -2.33 -6.67
CA TRP A 133 -2.05 -2.53 -8.01
C TRP A 133 -3.49 -2.04 -8.13
N ALA A 134 -4.35 -2.35 -7.16
CA ALA A 134 -5.75 -1.92 -7.13
C ALA A 134 -5.87 -0.39 -7.00
N LEU A 135 -5.01 0.25 -6.19
CA LEU A 135 -4.90 1.71 -6.07
C LEU A 135 -4.50 2.34 -7.42
N ALA A 136 -3.50 1.79 -8.11
CA ALA A 136 -3.07 2.27 -9.43
C ALA A 136 -4.19 2.21 -10.46
N ARG A 137 -5.10 1.25 -10.34
CA ARG A 137 -6.30 1.10 -11.19
C ARG A 137 -7.52 1.88 -10.70
N LYS A 138 -7.40 2.61 -9.58
CA LYS A 138 -8.51 3.29 -8.88
C LYS A 138 -9.67 2.36 -8.54
N TYR A 139 -9.39 1.11 -8.20
CA TYR A 139 -10.40 0.18 -7.71
C TYR A 139 -10.79 0.51 -6.27
N LEU A 140 -12.10 0.53 -6.00
CA LEU A 140 -12.64 0.81 -4.67
C LEU A 140 -12.15 -0.19 -3.63
N GLU A 141 -11.97 -1.44 -4.02
CA GLU A 141 -11.57 -2.56 -3.16
C GLU A 141 -10.17 -2.40 -2.58
N GLN A 142 -9.33 -1.53 -3.14
CA GLN A 142 -8.02 -1.23 -2.57
C GLN A 142 -8.11 -0.82 -1.09
N TRP A 143 -9.14 -0.08 -0.69
CA TRP A 143 -9.36 0.32 0.69
C TRP A 143 -9.63 -0.88 1.62
N LEU A 144 -10.27 -1.95 1.10
CA LEU A 144 -10.49 -3.17 1.87
C LEU A 144 -9.17 -3.94 2.09
N PHE A 145 -8.28 -3.93 1.09
CA PHE A 145 -6.97 -4.56 1.22
C PHE A 145 -6.14 -3.84 2.28
N TRP A 146 -6.07 -2.50 2.23
CA TRP A 146 -5.37 -1.71 3.24
C TRP A 146 -5.98 -1.87 4.63
N MET A 147 -7.30 -1.92 4.75
CA MET A 147 -7.96 -2.16 6.03
C MET A 147 -7.50 -3.47 6.67
N VAL A 148 -7.39 -4.56 5.89
CA VAL A 148 -6.90 -5.85 6.39
C VAL A 148 -5.42 -5.78 6.76
N VAL A 149 -4.59 -5.20 5.92
CA VAL A 149 -3.15 -4.99 6.20
C VAL A 149 -2.96 -4.22 7.50
N ASP A 150 -3.64 -3.10 7.65
CA ASP A 150 -3.48 -2.22 8.81
C ASP A 150 -4.01 -2.87 10.11
N MET A 151 -5.08 -3.67 10.05
CA MET A 151 -5.56 -4.46 11.20
C MET A 151 -4.51 -5.48 11.64
N VAL A 152 -3.91 -6.21 10.70
CA VAL A 152 -2.86 -7.19 11.00
C VAL A 152 -1.63 -6.49 11.56
N CYS A 153 -1.20 -5.38 10.97
CA CYS A 153 -0.07 -4.58 11.47
C CYS A 153 -0.34 -4.01 12.87
N THR A 154 -1.56 -3.53 13.14
CA THR A 154 -1.97 -3.07 14.47
C THR A 154 -1.76 -4.19 15.51
N PHE A 155 -2.26 -5.39 15.22
CA PHE A 155 -2.10 -6.54 16.08
C PHE A 155 -0.63 -6.92 16.30
N LEU A 156 0.18 -6.95 15.23
CA LEU A 156 1.61 -7.25 15.30
C LEU A 156 2.36 -6.24 16.18
N TYR A 157 2.07 -4.94 16.05
CA TYR A 157 2.75 -3.92 16.84
C TYR A 157 2.31 -3.91 18.30
N ILE A 158 1.07 -4.33 18.62
CA ILE A 158 0.66 -4.59 19.99
C ILE A 158 1.48 -5.73 20.59
N GLN A 159 1.62 -6.85 19.87
CA GLN A 159 2.40 -8.00 20.33
C GLN A 159 3.90 -7.67 20.50
N LYS A 160 4.45 -6.84 19.61
CA LYS A 160 5.86 -6.39 19.70
C LYS A 160 6.10 -5.32 20.77
N GLY A 161 5.06 -4.87 21.48
CA GLY A 161 5.17 -3.82 22.51
C GLY A 161 5.53 -2.45 21.97
N ILE A 162 5.11 -2.13 20.74
CA ILE A 162 5.38 -0.84 20.07
C ILE A 162 4.06 -0.04 19.96
N PRO A 163 3.57 0.56 21.06
CA PRO A 163 2.24 1.15 21.12
C PRO A 163 2.03 2.31 20.15
N PHE A 164 3.06 3.11 19.89
CA PHE A 164 2.97 4.23 18.94
C PHE A 164 2.61 3.75 17.53
N LYS A 165 3.31 2.72 17.02
CA LYS A 165 3.00 2.16 15.71
C LYS A 165 1.65 1.46 15.70
N ALA A 166 1.28 0.76 16.77
CA ALA A 166 -0.05 0.15 16.89
C ALA A 166 -1.18 1.20 16.78
N CYS A 167 -1.05 2.34 17.47
CA CYS A 167 -2.00 3.44 17.36
C CYS A 167 -2.04 4.03 15.94
N LEU A 168 -0.88 4.18 15.29
CA LEU A 168 -0.79 4.72 13.94
C LEU A 168 -1.51 3.82 12.92
N TYR A 169 -1.25 2.50 12.94
CA TYR A 169 -1.94 1.56 12.07
C TYR A 169 -3.44 1.44 12.40
N GLY A 170 -3.82 1.52 13.66
CA GLY A 170 -5.22 1.62 14.07
C GLY A 170 -5.93 2.86 13.49
N LEU A 171 -5.23 4.01 13.44
CA LEU A 171 -5.72 5.21 12.76
C LEU A 171 -5.87 4.98 11.25
N TYR A 172 -4.94 4.26 10.62
CA TYR A 172 -5.01 3.92 9.20
C TYR A 172 -6.24 3.06 8.88
N VAL A 173 -6.62 2.12 9.76
CA VAL A 173 -7.89 1.37 9.61
C VAL A 173 -9.10 2.32 9.56
N VAL A 174 -9.16 3.31 10.46
CA VAL A 174 -10.25 4.29 10.49
C VAL A 174 -10.28 5.13 9.21
N ILE A 175 -9.11 5.57 8.74
CA ILE A 175 -8.98 6.33 7.48
C ILE A 175 -9.37 5.46 6.28
N ALA A 176 -9.01 4.17 6.26
CA ALA A 176 -9.40 3.24 5.19
C ALA A 176 -10.92 3.07 5.11
N ILE A 177 -11.62 2.98 6.25
CA ILE A 177 -13.09 2.96 6.30
C ILE A 177 -13.68 4.24 5.72
N ALA A 178 -13.13 5.40 6.11
CA ALA A 178 -13.59 6.70 5.59
C ALA A 178 -13.31 6.84 4.09
N GLY A 179 -12.13 6.42 3.63
CA GLY A 179 -11.72 6.39 2.23
C GLY A 179 -12.63 5.52 1.37
N TYR A 180 -12.93 4.30 1.84
CA TYR A 180 -13.88 3.41 1.19
C TYR A 180 -15.25 4.06 1.01
N ARG A 181 -15.79 4.66 2.09
CA ARG A 181 -17.10 5.33 2.05
C ARG A 181 -17.12 6.50 1.06
N LYS A 182 -16.05 7.31 1.03
CA LYS A 182 -15.91 8.43 0.10
C LYS A 182 -15.81 7.94 -1.35
N TRP A 183 -14.90 7.03 -1.64
CA TRP A 183 -14.71 6.51 -3.00
C TRP A 183 -15.95 5.78 -3.52
N LYS A 184 -16.72 5.13 -2.64
CA LYS A 184 -18.00 4.51 -2.99
C LYS A 184 -19.04 5.54 -3.45
N LYS A 185 -19.06 6.74 -2.85
CA LYS A 185 -19.93 7.84 -3.29
C LYS A 185 -19.48 8.38 -4.65
N ASP A 186 -18.16 8.54 -4.84
CA ASP A 186 -17.60 9.05 -6.08
C ASP A 186 -17.82 8.05 -7.24
N ALA A 187 -17.64 6.75 -7.01
CA ALA A 187 -17.89 5.71 -7.99
C ALA A 187 -19.38 5.62 -8.44
N LYS A 188 -20.32 5.94 -7.57
CA LYS A 188 -21.75 5.99 -7.92
C LYS A 188 -22.08 7.19 -8.82
N ARG A 189 -21.44 8.35 -8.60
CA ARG A 189 -21.64 9.57 -9.42
C ARG A 189 -21.19 9.41 -10.86
N VAL A 190 -20.22 8.52 -11.12
CA VAL A 190 -19.73 8.24 -12.49
C VAL A 190 -20.70 7.36 -13.28
N LYS A 191 -21.61 6.64 -12.61
CA LYS A 191 -22.59 5.75 -13.23
C LYS A 191 -23.93 6.44 -13.52
N SER A 192 -24.23 7.57 -12.88
CA SER A 192 -25.39 8.43 -13.15
C SER A 192 -25.07 9.44 -14.26
#